data_d3cf05fb72fe944ffc3e9614667466c4
#
_entry.id   d3cf05fb72fe944ffc3e9614667466c4
#
_cell.length_a   1.000
_cell.length_b   1.000
_cell.length_c   1.000
_cell.angle_alpha   90.00
_cell.angle_beta   90.00
_cell.angle_gamma   90.00
#
_symmetry.space_group_name_H-M   'P 1'
#
loop_
_entity.id
_entity.type
_entity.pdbx_description
1 polymer ?
#
loop_
_entity_poly.entity_id
_entity_poly.type
_entity_poly.pdbx_seq_one_letter_code
_entity_poly.pdbx_strand_id
1 'polypeptide(L)' 'MKLTAEQQRKAEENMGLVGKVLTDKVHGRQFGSYTREDLYQIGCIGLCKAADTGKGGCFSTYAYRLIWNEICNAL' A
#
# COMPACT_ATOMS: atom_id res chain seq x y z
N MET A 1 8.52 -1.80 12.47
CA MET A 1 8.53 -2.96 11.57
C MET A 1 9.86 -2.99 10.81
N LYS A 2 10.54 -4.09 10.90
CA LYS A 2 11.86 -4.22 10.29
C LYS A 2 11.81 -5.30 9.22
N LEU A 3 12.06 -4.92 7.98
CA LEU A 3 12.01 -5.84 6.85
C LEU A 3 13.39 -6.40 6.55
N THR A 4 13.41 -7.65 6.11
CA THR A 4 14.63 -8.24 5.57
C THR A 4 14.95 -7.58 4.22
N ALA A 5 16.17 -7.78 3.72
CA ALA A 5 16.54 -7.23 2.41
C ALA A 5 15.61 -7.74 1.31
N GLU A 6 15.21 -9.01 1.40
CA GLU A 6 14.32 -9.61 0.42
C GLU A 6 12.92 -9.02 0.48
N GLN A 7 12.40 -8.83 1.69
CA GLN A 7 11.10 -8.20 1.89
C GLN A 7 11.12 -6.75 1.42
N GLN A 8 12.21 -6.05 1.68
CA GLN A 8 12.39 -4.67 1.27
C GLN A 8 12.39 -4.56 -0.24
N ARG A 9 13.08 -5.46 -0.93
CA ARG A 9 13.08 -5.48 -2.39
C ARG A 9 11.69 -5.73 -2.93
N LYS A 10 10.95 -6.65 -2.32
CA LYS A 10 9.60 -6.97 -2.74
C LYS A 10 8.70 -5.76 -2.63
N ALA A 11 8.82 -5.00 -1.54
CA ALA A 11 8.06 -3.77 -1.37
C ALA A 11 8.44 -2.75 -2.43
N GLU A 12 9.73 -2.56 -2.67
CA GLU A 12 10.21 -1.60 -3.65
C GLU A 12 9.73 -1.94 -5.07
N GLU A 13 9.77 -3.21 -5.43
CA GLU A 13 9.33 -3.66 -6.76
C GLU A 13 7.83 -3.43 -6.95
N ASN A 14 7.07 -3.36 -5.87
CA ASN A 14 5.64 -3.22 -5.95
C ASN A 14 5.14 -1.84 -5.52
N MET A 15 6.04 -0.87 -5.42
CA MET A 15 5.64 0.51 -5.06
C MET A 15 4.60 1.07 -6.02
N GLY A 16 4.62 0.64 -7.26
CA GLY A 16 3.62 1.06 -8.24
C GLY A 16 2.20 0.67 -7.87
N LEU A 17 2.05 -0.35 -7.01
CA LEU A 17 0.72 -0.76 -6.56
C LEU A 17 0.06 0.32 -5.72
N VAL A 18 0.84 1.06 -4.95
CA VAL A 18 0.29 2.14 -4.13
C VAL A 18 -0.35 3.18 -5.06
N GLY A 19 0.37 3.57 -6.10
CA GLY A 19 -0.18 4.50 -7.08
C GLY A 19 -1.42 3.96 -7.77
N LYS A 20 -1.42 2.67 -8.07
CA LYS A 20 -2.57 2.03 -8.70
C LYS A 20 -3.80 2.05 -7.78
N VAL A 21 -3.61 1.74 -6.50
CA VAL A 21 -4.70 1.78 -5.52
C VAL A 21 -5.25 3.20 -5.44
N LEU A 22 -4.38 4.20 -5.38
CA LEU A 22 -4.82 5.58 -5.33
C LEU A 22 -5.60 5.97 -6.57
N THR A 23 -5.12 5.57 -7.74
CA THR A 23 -5.80 5.86 -9.00
C THR A 23 -7.19 5.21 -9.04
N ASP A 24 -7.26 3.94 -8.62
CA ASP A 24 -8.50 3.17 -8.69
C ASP A 24 -9.52 3.60 -7.63
N LYS A 25 -9.05 3.91 -6.43
CA LYS A 25 -9.95 4.12 -5.29
C LYS A 25 -10.15 5.57 -4.91
N VAL A 26 -9.19 6.43 -5.22
CA VAL A 26 -9.23 7.84 -4.82
C VAL A 26 -9.69 8.73 -5.96
N HIS A 27 -9.87 8.18 -7.13
CA HIS A 27 -10.19 8.90 -8.35
C HIS A 27 -11.34 9.89 -8.16
N GLY A 28 -11.03 11.18 -8.25
CA GLY A 28 -12.04 12.23 -8.12
C GLY A 28 -12.63 12.41 -6.74
N ARG A 29 -12.16 11.69 -5.74
CA ARG A 29 -12.68 11.79 -4.37
C ARG A 29 -11.79 12.65 -3.51
N GLN A 30 -12.40 13.30 -2.54
CA GLN A 30 -11.67 14.01 -1.50
C GLN A 30 -11.75 13.21 -0.21
N PHE A 31 -10.64 13.12 0.48
CA PHE A 31 -10.57 12.38 1.74
C PHE A 31 -10.20 13.35 2.87
N GLY A 32 -11.14 14.25 3.17
CA GLY A 32 -10.93 15.22 4.23
C GLY A 32 -9.74 16.12 3.91
N SER A 33 -8.84 16.26 4.85
CA SER A 33 -7.64 17.08 4.68
C SER A 33 -6.46 16.30 4.12
N TYR A 34 -6.64 15.03 3.78
CA TYR A 34 -5.56 14.22 3.24
C TYR A 34 -5.28 14.59 1.79
N THR A 35 -4.01 14.80 1.47
CA THR A 35 -3.60 14.98 0.09
C THR A 35 -3.29 13.61 -0.51
N ARG A 36 -3.14 13.57 -1.84
CA ARG A 36 -2.74 12.33 -2.50
C ARG A 36 -1.40 11.82 -1.96
N GLU A 37 -0.50 12.76 -1.63
CA GLU A 37 0.81 12.41 -1.09
C GLU A 37 0.69 11.77 0.30
N ASP A 38 -0.20 12.30 1.12
CA ASP A 38 -0.47 11.73 2.44
C ASP A 38 -0.98 10.29 2.30
N LEU A 39 -1.92 10.10 1.39
CA LEU A 39 -2.50 8.78 1.14
C LEU A 39 -1.45 7.81 0.58
N TYR A 40 -0.54 8.32 -0.23
CA TYR A 40 0.54 7.52 -0.77
C TYR A 40 1.42 6.97 0.36
N GLN A 41 1.77 7.83 1.32
CA GLN A 41 2.58 7.41 2.45
C GLN A 41 1.86 6.37 3.31
N ILE A 42 0.57 6.57 3.54
CA ILE A 42 -0.23 5.61 4.28
C ILE A 42 -0.27 4.27 3.54
N GLY A 43 -0.43 4.34 2.23
CA GLY A 43 -0.43 3.14 1.40
C GLY A 43 0.89 2.38 1.44
N CYS A 44 1.99 3.10 1.54
CA CYS A 44 3.30 2.46 1.68
C CYS A 44 3.39 1.63 2.95
N ILE A 45 2.75 2.06 4.02
CA ILE A 45 2.70 1.28 5.26
C ILE A 45 2.00 -0.06 5.00
N GLY A 46 0.89 -0.02 4.26
CA GLY A 46 0.18 -1.24 3.89
C GLY A 46 1.04 -2.17 3.05
N LEU A 47 1.79 -1.60 2.10
CA LEU A 47 2.69 -2.38 1.26
C LEU A 47 3.79 -3.03 2.09
N CYS A 48 4.36 -2.30 3.03
CA CYS A 48 5.38 -2.86 3.92
C CYS A 48 4.83 -3.98 4.79
N LYS A 49 3.60 -3.82 5.28
CA LYS A 49 2.95 -4.88 6.05
C LYS A 49 2.74 -6.13 5.19
N ALA A 50 2.37 -5.93 3.93
CA ALA A 50 2.19 -7.04 3.00
C ALA A 50 3.52 -7.77 2.78
N ALA A 51 4.60 -7.02 2.62
CA ALA A 51 5.92 -7.62 2.42
C ALA A 51 6.36 -8.39 3.65
N ASP A 52 6.05 -7.88 4.85
CA ASP A 52 6.41 -8.50 6.11
C ASP A 52 5.62 -9.79 6.37
N THR A 53 4.34 -9.78 6.04
CA THR A 53 3.44 -10.90 6.34
C THR A 53 3.08 -11.74 5.13
N GLY A 54 3.58 -11.39 3.95
CA GLY A 54 3.26 -12.09 2.72
C GLY A 54 3.65 -13.56 2.79
N LYS A 55 2.68 -14.42 2.46
CA LYS A 55 2.90 -15.86 2.39
C LYS A 55 2.54 -16.30 1.00
N GLY A 56 3.24 -16.98 0.32
CA GLY A 56 2.96 -17.50 -0.99
C GLY A 56 1.67 -16.99 -1.69
N GLY A 57 1.46 -17.37 -2.90
CA GLY A 57 0.30 -16.92 -3.65
C GLY A 57 0.58 -15.60 -4.35
N CYS A 58 -0.51 -14.91 -4.71
CA CYS A 58 -0.40 -13.68 -5.48
C CYS A 58 -0.13 -12.48 -4.57
N PHE A 59 1.13 -12.10 -4.44
CA PHE A 59 1.53 -10.99 -3.59
C PHE A 59 0.84 -9.69 -4.01
N SER A 60 0.71 -9.44 -5.31
CA SER A 60 0.12 -8.20 -5.80
C SER A 60 -1.31 -8.01 -5.28
N THR A 61 -2.11 -9.05 -5.34
CA THR A 61 -3.49 -8.98 -4.87
C THR A 61 -3.54 -8.76 -3.36
N TYR A 62 -2.70 -9.45 -2.63
CA TYR A 62 -2.63 -9.31 -1.19
C TYR A 62 -2.18 -7.91 -0.79
N ALA A 63 -1.13 -7.41 -1.44
CA ALA A 63 -0.61 -6.07 -1.16
C ALA A 63 -1.64 -5.00 -1.48
N TYR A 64 -2.35 -5.14 -2.59
CA TYR A 64 -3.39 -4.20 -2.98
C TYR A 64 -4.43 -4.05 -1.88
N ARG A 65 -4.86 -5.17 -1.32
CA ARG A 65 -5.87 -5.17 -0.25
C ARG A 65 -5.35 -4.52 1.02
N LEU A 66 -4.12 -4.80 1.40
CA LEU A 66 -3.53 -4.20 2.61
C LEU A 66 -3.28 -2.71 2.44
N ILE A 67 -2.88 -2.29 1.25
CA ILE A 67 -2.71 -0.87 0.96
C ILE A 67 -4.04 -0.15 1.15
N TRP A 68 -5.08 -0.67 0.55
CA TRP A 68 -6.40 -0.06 0.66
C TRP A 68 -6.92 -0.08 2.09
N ASN A 69 -6.68 -1.18 2.82
CA ASN A 69 -7.08 -1.27 4.23
C ASN A 69 -6.42 -0.19 5.07
N GLU A 70 -5.14 0.06 4.88
CA GLU A 70 -4.45 1.09 5.65
C GLU A 70 -5.02 2.47 5.35
N ILE A 71 -5.33 2.73 4.09
CA ILE A 71 -5.93 4.01 3.71
C ILE A 71 -7.31 4.15 4.35
N CYS A 72 -8.12 3.12 4.30
CA CYS A 72 -9.44 3.15 4.91
C CYS A 72 -9.37 3.34 6.42
N ASN A 73 -8.42 2.69 7.08
CA ASN A 73 -8.27 2.81 8.53
C ASN A 73 -7.80 4.19 8.96
N ALA A 74 -7.10 4.90 8.09
CA ALA A 74 -6.63 6.24 8.38
C ALA A 74 -7.74 7.29 8.23
N LEU A 75 -8.77 6.96 7.48
CA LEU A 75 -9.90 7.85 7.28
C LEU A 75 -10.91 7.70 8.41
#